data_4a4b6321b0178db82fa73f5bc688f8ec
#
_entry.id   4a4b6321b0178db82fa73f5bc688f8ec
#
_cell.length_a   1.000
_cell.length_b   1.000
_cell.length_c   1.000
_cell.angle_alpha   90.00
_cell.angle_beta   90.00
_cell.angle_gamma   90.00
#
_symmetry.space_group_name_H-M   'P 1'
#
loop_
_entity.id
_entity.type
_entity.pdbx_description
1 polymer ?
#
loop_
_entity_poly.entity_id
_entity_poly.type
_entity_poly.pdbx_seq_one_letter_code
_entity_poly.pdbx_strand_id
1 'polypeptide(L)'
;YEIIAGEIDAKDVATVGPTLFPELLTLARHGEDGALRRRAETAFSSTVSALTTLTGTEQKEMRDMLLPYLPTWLETVAIALEGMPNPNNFDALASTMAALTSLALAVQYFTKPAGEALMPALSRGAIMFHTIAPVWAKYSEETDHLDPGMDSDGDRVSFEAVVTELLELVINIAEQPKLQKLLEPSLADTVYITMGFMAMSTSQEEQWSDDPNQFIADEDDDFSTVRAACLLMLDSLGARFGAKAVAAVATATERRLGESIAARHSGDKLWWRGREAALLAVGTMNDTILASIERAREKGVAAPFDIATFLTTIIDTDLHESTAASVPFLRGRALWVAARLSREIPPDVANTVLRASVGSLAPNLAAPLRIGACRAIAEFLPIAKKEVTAPYIGDVYTGLGNLLVDAGEETLHLILEAMLVLIKADDTAAAAWLVAAATAADVSVMARQSAGWSQIFFRTLMADSADPVLFRTDRTVFDLRKAR
;
A
#
# COMPACT_ATOMS: atom_id res chain seq x y z
N TYR A 1 -1.19 -34.81 -3.41
CA TYR A 1 0.14 -34.60 -2.79
C TYR A 1 0.21 -33.28 -2.02
N GLU A 2 -0.32 -32.20 -2.52
CA GLU A 2 -0.36 -30.90 -1.81
C GLU A 2 -1.02 -31.00 -0.42
N ILE A 3 -2.14 -31.73 -0.32
CA ILE A 3 -2.81 -31.98 0.96
C ILE A 3 -1.90 -32.75 1.94
N ILE A 4 -1.04 -33.61 1.41
CA ILE A 4 -0.09 -34.38 2.22
C ILE A 4 1.16 -33.57 2.55
N ALA A 5 1.60 -32.67 1.66
CA ALA A 5 2.83 -31.89 1.83
C ALA A 5 2.80 -30.97 3.06
N GLY A 6 1.62 -30.47 3.45
CA GLY A 6 1.44 -29.67 4.66
C GLY A 6 1.54 -30.46 5.98
N GLU A 7 1.45 -31.80 5.93
CA GLU A 7 1.52 -32.69 7.08
C GLU A 7 2.79 -33.59 7.10
N ILE A 8 3.66 -33.44 6.07
CA ILE A 8 4.88 -34.25 5.94
C ILE A 8 5.92 -33.81 6.96
N ASP A 9 6.37 -34.73 7.79
CA ASP A 9 7.49 -34.51 8.69
C ASP A 9 8.85 -34.84 8.05
N ALA A 10 9.94 -34.48 8.73
CA ALA A 10 11.30 -34.78 8.26
C ALA A 10 11.59 -36.26 8.01
N LYS A 11 10.90 -37.17 8.71
CA LYS A 11 11.07 -38.61 8.56
C LYS A 11 10.39 -39.12 7.29
N ASP A 12 9.23 -38.56 6.96
CA ASP A 12 8.53 -38.89 5.72
C ASP A 12 9.35 -38.41 4.51
N VAL A 13 9.92 -37.21 4.58
CA VAL A 13 10.83 -36.70 3.55
C VAL A 13 12.07 -37.59 3.40
N ALA A 14 12.66 -38.03 4.50
CA ALA A 14 13.81 -38.93 4.47
C ALA A 14 13.47 -40.28 3.81
N THR A 15 12.24 -40.75 3.96
CA THR A 15 11.79 -42.04 3.46
C THR A 15 11.38 -42.00 1.99
N VAL A 16 10.57 -40.99 1.61
CA VAL A 16 9.94 -40.91 0.29
C VAL A 16 10.77 -40.02 -0.67
N GLY A 17 11.42 -38.98 -0.14
CA GLY A 17 12.14 -37.95 -0.90
C GLY A 17 13.16 -38.52 -1.89
N PRO A 18 14.04 -39.46 -1.51
CA PRO A 18 15.05 -40.00 -2.43
C PRO A 18 14.49 -40.64 -3.72
N THR A 19 13.26 -41.12 -3.67
CA THR A 19 12.59 -41.72 -4.84
C THR A 19 11.70 -40.71 -5.54
N LEU A 20 10.94 -39.89 -4.79
CA LEU A 20 9.93 -39.02 -5.33
C LEU A 20 10.51 -37.70 -5.92
N PHE A 21 11.46 -37.06 -5.23
CA PHE A 21 11.95 -35.73 -5.65
C PHE A 21 12.67 -35.77 -7.01
N PRO A 22 13.53 -36.71 -7.36
CA PRO A 22 14.09 -36.81 -8.70
C PRO A 22 13.04 -36.91 -9.79
N GLU A 23 11.98 -37.69 -9.54
CA GLU A 23 10.88 -37.87 -10.49
C GLU A 23 10.07 -36.58 -10.64
N LEU A 24 9.71 -35.90 -9.53
CA LEU A 24 9.01 -34.59 -9.57
C LEU A 24 9.82 -33.56 -10.35
N LEU A 25 11.12 -33.41 -10.06
CA LEU A 25 11.97 -32.47 -10.76
C LEU A 25 12.19 -32.83 -12.24
N THR A 26 12.20 -34.10 -12.57
CA THR A 26 12.24 -34.57 -13.97
C THR A 26 10.94 -34.22 -14.70
N LEU A 27 9.79 -34.42 -14.06
CA LEU A 27 8.47 -34.05 -14.61
C LEU A 27 8.32 -32.55 -14.71
N ALA A 28 8.75 -31.78 -13.72
CA ALA A 28 8.71 -30.33 -13.74
C ALA A 28 9.55 -29.74 -14.89
N ARG A 29 10.65 -30.41 -15.25
CA ARG A 29 11.53 -29.96 -16.33
C ARG A 29 11.13 -30.46 -17.72
N HIS A 30 10.70 -31.70 -17.84
CA HIS A 30 10.54 -32.41 -19.11
C HIS A 30 9.15 -33.00 -19.33
N GLY A 31 8.18 -32.73 -18.44
CA GLY A 31 6.81 -33.19 -18.60
C GLY A 31 6.21 -32.78 -19.97
N GLU A 32 5.37 -33.62 -20.53
CA GLU A 32 4.85 -33.45 -21.89
C GLU A 32 3.97 -32.21 -22.03
N ASP A 33 3.20 -31.86 -21.00
CA ASP A 33 2.37 -30.65 -21.00
C ASP A 33 2.75 -29.66 -19.87
N GLY A 34 2.29 -28.40 -20.03
CA GLY A 34 2.58 -27.31 -19.08
C GLY A 34 1.94 -27.52 -17.73
N ALA A 35 0.73 -28.06 -17.66
CA ALA A 35 0.02 -28.31 -16.41
C ALA A 35 0.73 -29.40 -15.61
N LEU A 36 1.19 -30.46 -16.26
CA LEU A 36 1.96 -31.52 -15.58
C LEU A 36 3.28 -30.98 -15.00
N ARG A 37 4.00 -30.13 -15.77
CA ARG A 37 5.23 -29.50 -15.28
C ARG A 37 4.97 -28.61 -14.06
N ARG A 38 3.93 -27.77 -14.12
CA ARG A 38 3.52 -26.92 -13.00
C ARG A 38 3.16 -27.72 -11.76
N ARG A 39 2.30 -28.75 -11.88
CA ARG A 39 1.90 -29.60 -10.75
C ARG A 39 3.08 -30.28 -10.09
N ALA A 40 4.03 -30.76 -10.88
CA ALA A 40 5.23 -31.39 -10.36
C ALA A 40 6.14 -30.40 -9.60
N GLU A 41 6.28 -29.19 -10.11
CA GLU A 41 7.01 -28.12 -9.45
C GLU A 41 6.32 -27.66 -8.16
N THR A 42 5.01 -27.44 -8.20
CA THR A 42 4.21 -27.07 -7.02
C THR A 42 4.29 -28.16 -5.95
N ALA A 43 4.22 -29.43 -6.32
CA ALA A 43 4.35 -30.54 -5.38
C ALA A 43 5.73 -30.57 -4.68
N PHE A 44 6.81 -30.24 -5.41
CA PHE A 44 8.13 -30.12 -4.80
C PHE A 44 8.24 -28.87 -3.91
N SER A 45 7.81 -27.71 -4.38
CA SER A 45 7.87 -26.45 -3.63
C SER A 45 6.97 -26.47 -2.39
N SER A 46 5.83 -27.17 -2.41
CA SER A 46 4.99 -27.40 -1.22
C SER A 46 5.74 -28.18 -0.12
N THR A 47 6.62 -29.09 -0.50
CA THR A 47 7.51 -29.75 0.49
C THR A 47 8.54 -28.76 1.06
N VAL A 48 9.07 -27.86 0.23
CA VAL A 48 9.97 -26.80 0.69
C VAL A 48 9.24 -25.81 1.60
N SER A 49 7.99 -25.50 1.30
CA SER A 49 7.17 -24.57 2.10
C SER A 49 6.93 -25.06 3.53
N ALA A 50 7.02 -26.38 3.79
CA ALA A 50 6.97 -26.92 5.16
C ALA A 50 8.06 -26.32 6.07
N LEU A 51 9.18 -25.81 5.51
CA LEU A 51 10.21 -25.10 6.26
C LEU A 51 9.68 -23.83 6.94
N THR A 52 8.57 -23.24 6.49
CA THR A 52 7.96 -22.04 7.09
C THR A 52 7.36 -22.35 8.47
N THR A 53 6.90 -23.56 8.70
CA THR A 53 6.26 -24.00 9.94
C THR A 53 7.22 -24.68 10.91
N LEU A 54 8.36 -25.18 10.42
CA LEU A 54 9.37 -25.86 11.22
C LEU A 54 10.33 -24.86 11.87
N THR A 55 10.87 -25.23 13.03
CA THR A 55 11.85 -24.41 13.76
C THR A 55 13.03 -25.25 14.28
N GLY A 56 14.15 -24.58 14.57
CA GLY A 56 15.29 -25.21 15.25
C GLY A 56 15.91 -26.38 14.50
N THR A 57 16.02 -27.54 15.18
CA THR A 57 16.69 -28.75 14.65
C THR A 57 15.91 -29.36 13.50
N GLU A 58 14.58 -29.42 13.61
CA GLU A 58 13.71 -30.01 12.59
C GLU A 58 13.79 -29.25 11.26
N GLN A 59 13.73 -27.92 11.32
CA GLN A 59 13.91 -27.09 10.13
C GLN A 59 15.28 -27.30 9.48
N LYS A 60 16.33 -27.43 10.30
CA LYS A 60 17.68 -27.68 9.79
C LYS A 60 17.79 -29.06 9.12
N GLU A 61 17.27 -30.11 9.76
CA GLU A 61 17.27 -31.47 9.21
C GLU A 61 16.52 -31.54 7.88
N MET A 62 15.32 -30.95 7.83
CA MET A 62 14.51 -30.87 6.62
C MET A 62 15.26 -30.14 5.49
N ARG A 63 15.83 -28.97 5.81
CA ARG A 63 16.63 -28.22 4.85
C ARG A 63 17.83 -29.02 4.33
N ASP A 64 18.56 -29.68 5.21
CA ASP A 64 19.75 -30.44 4.84
C ASP A 64 19.40 -31.64 3.93
N MET A 65 18.23 -32.23 4.08
CA MET A 65 17.69 -33.29 3.19
C MET A 65 17.34 -32.77 1.80
N LEU A 66 16.93 -31.50 1.67
CA LEU A 66 16.57 -30.90 0.40
C LEU A 66 17.79 -30.39 -0.41
N LEU A 67 18.95 -30.23 0.22
CA LEU A 67 20.17 -29.70 -0.44
C LEU A 67 20.59 -30.43 -1.71
N PRO A 68 20.54 -31.79 -1.80
CA PRO A 68 20.94 -32.52 -3.01
C PRO A 68 20.11 -32.18 -4.26
N TYR A 69 18.86 -31.74 -4.07
CA TYR A 69 17.90 -31.45 -5.14
C TYR A 69 17.93 -29.99 -5.58
N LEU A 70 18.54 -29.12 -4.77
CA LEU A 70 18.55 -27.66 -4.95
C LEU A 70 19.06 -27.19 -6.32
N PRO A 71 20.18 -27.70 -6.88
CA PRO A 71 20.65 -27.24 -8.19
C PRO A 71 19.66 -27.52 -9.31
N THR A 72 19.07 -28.73 -9.35
CA THR A 72 18.09 -29.13 -10.36
C THR A 72 16.81 -28.31 -10.23
N TRP A 73 16.35 -28.08 -9.00
CA TRP A 73 15.17 -27.27 -8.72
C TRP A 73 15.37 -25.82 -9.20
N LEU A 74 16.49 -25.18 -8.84
CA LEU A 74 16.78 -23.81 -9.27
C LEU A 74 16.94 -23.66 -10.79
N GLU A 75 17.49 -24.67 -11.47
CA GLU A 75 17.54 -24.70 -12.92
C GLU A 75 16.14 -24.81 -13.53
N THR A 76 15.26 -25.63 -12.95
CA THR A 76 13.86 -25.77 -13.37
C THR A 76 13.12 -24.45 -13.20
N VAL A 77 13.26 -23.79 -12.05
CA VAL A 77 12.69 -22.47 -11.77
C VAL A 77 13.19 -21.42 -12.79
N ALA A 78 14.49 -21.41 -13.07
CA ALA A 78 15.08 -20.48 -14.03
C ALA A 78 14.49 -20.68 -15.46
N ILE A 79 14.23 -21.92 -15.87
CA ILE A 79 13.60 -22.25 -17.15
C ILE A 79 12.13 -21.80 -17.15
N ALA A 80 11.39 -22.05 -16.07
CA ALA A 80 9.97 -21.67 -15.94
C ALA A 80 9.77 -20.14 -15.96
N LEU A 81 10.77 -19.37 -15.52
CA LEU A 81 10.78 -17.91 -15.58
C LEU A 81 11.31 -17.36 -16.93
N GLU A 82 11.50 -18.21 -17.95
CA GLU A 82 11.87 -17.73 -19.28
C GLU A 82 10.66 -17.14 -20.01
N GLY A 83 10.79 -15.90 -20.43
CA GLY A 83 9.75 -15.19 -21.16
C GLY A 83 8.78 -14.41 -20.27
N MET A 84 7.90 -13.68 -20.93
CA MET A 84 6.86 -12.86 -20.28
C MET A 84 5.52 -13.59 -20.39
N PRO A 85 4.82 -13.83 -19.26
CA PRO A 85 3.50 -14.43 -19.34
C PRO A 85 2.50 -13.46 -19.99
N ASN A 86 1.65 -14.01 -20.85
CA ASN A 86 0.54 -13.25 -21.41
C ASN A 86 -0.55 -13.10 -20.34
N PRO A 87 -1.03 -11.89 -20.01
CA PRO A 87 -2.08 -11.66 -19.00
C PRO A 87 -3.36 -12.47 -19.21
N ASN A 88 -3.65 -12.86 -20.46
CA ASN A 88 -4.84 -13.65 -20.83
C ASN A 88 -4.58 -15.16 -20.91
N ASN A 89 -3.40 -15.64 -20.54
CA ASN A 89 -3.08 -17.06 -20.50
C ASN A 89 -2.91 -17.55 -19.07
N PHE A 90 -4.01 -18.00 -18.46
CA PHE A 90 -4.07 -18.35 -17.04
C PHE A 90 -3.15 -19.52 -16.67
N ASP A 91 -2.93 -20.50 -17.55
CA ASP A 91 -1.96 -21.57 -17.32
C ASP A 91 -0.52 -21.05 -17.29
N ALA A 92 -0.19 -20.09 -18.14
CA ALA A 92 1.13 -19.46 -18.13
C ALA A 92 1.30 -18.61 -16.87
N LEU A 93 0.27 -17.87 -16.43
CA LEU A 93 0.29 -17.11 -15.18
C LEU A 93 0.49 -18.03 -13.99
N ALA A 94 -0.27 -19.12 -13.88
CA ALA A 94 -0.14 -20.11 -12.81
C ALA A 94 1.26 -20.73 -12.75
N SER A 95 1.83 -21.07 -13.91
CA SER A 95 3.21 -21.61 -13.98
C SER A 95 4.25 -20.58 -13.55
N THR A 96 4.07 -19.31 -13.92
CA THR A 96 4.96 -18.21 -13.50
C THR A 96 4.86 -17.98 -11.99
N MET A 97 3.65 -17.99 -11.42
CA MET A 97 3.45 -17.86 -9.97
C MET A 97 4.15 -18.98 -9.22
N ALA A 98 3.95 -20.26 -9.62
CA ALA A 98 4.62 -21.39 -8.98
C ALA A 98 6.15 -21.25 -8.99
N ALA A 99 6.72 -20.76 -10.11
CA ALA A 99 8.16 -20.54 -10.22
C ALA A 99 8.64 -19.36 -9.36
N LEU A 100 7.86 -18.25 -9.25
CA LEU A 100 8.20 -17.12 -8.39
C LEU A 100 8.13 -17.48 -6.91
N THR A 101 7.08 -18.17 -6.47
CA THR A 101 6.96 -18.71 -5.11
C THR A 101 8.12 -19.67 -4.79
N SER A 102 8.47 -20.56 -5.72
CA SER A 102 9.65 -21.43 -5.59
C SER A 102 10.95 -20.65 -5.42
N LEU A 103 11.14 -19.59 -6.20
CA LEU A 103 12.31 -18.73 -6.10
C LEU A 103 12.35 -17.95 -4.77
N ALA A 104 11.20 -17.44 -4.30
CA ALA A 104 11.09 -16.76 -3.01
C ALA A 104 11.47 -17.70 -1.85
N LEU A 105 10.97 -18.93 -1.84
CA LEU A 105 11.35 -19.97 -0.87
C LEU A 105 12.86 -20.29 -0.93
N ALA A 106 13.42 -20.40 -2.14
CA ALA A 106 14.84 -20.62 -2.32
C ALA A 106 15.70 -19.47 -1.77
N VAL A 107 15.27 -18.23 -1.98
CA VAL A 107 15.91 -17.03 -1.42
C VAL A 107 15.82 -17.06 0.11
N GLN A 108 14.68 -17.37 0.66
CA GLN A 108 14.45 -17.35 2.11
C GLN A 108 15.29 -18.42 2.84
N TYR A 109 15.30 -19.67 2.35
CA TYR A 109 15.87 -20.79 3.10
C TYR A 109 17.23 -21.27 2.59
N PHE A 110 17.58 -21.00 1.31
CA PHE A 110 18.74 -21.60 0.67
C PHE A 110 19.76 -20.60 0.11
N THR A 111 19.63 -19.31 0.34
CA THR A 111 20.58 -18.29 -0.18
C THR A 111 22.05 -18.63 0.10
N LYS A 112 22.36 -19.17 1.31
CA LYS A 112 23.72 -19.50 1.67
C LYS A 112 24.20 -20.81 1.02
N PRO A 113 23.45 -21.93 1.08
CA PRO A 113 23.89 -23.20 0.48
C PRO A 113 23.78 -23.20 -1.05
N ALA A 114 22.83 -22.49 -1.65
CA ALA A 114 22.70 -22.41 -3.11
C ALA A 114 23.86 -21.67 -3.77
N GLY A 115 24.41 -20.64 -3.10
CA GLY A 115 25.53 -19.90 -3.65
C GLY A 115 25.27 -19.38 -5.07
N GLU A 116 26.19 -19.74 -5.99
CA GLU A 116 26.09 -19.32 -7.40
C GLU A 116 24.95 -20.01 -8.17
N ALA A 117 24.46 -21.16 -7.73
CA ALA A 117 23.36 -21.86 -8.39
C ALA A 117 22.03 -21.08 -8.35
N LEU A 118 21.88 -20.15 -7.40
CA LEU A 118 20.71 -19.28 -7.29
C LEU A 118 20.70 -18.16 -8.35
N MET A 119 21.86 -17.75 -8.85
CA MET A 119 22.02 -16.57 -9.70
C MET A 119 21.23 -16.62 -11.02
N PRO A 120 21.16 -17.74 -11.77
CA PRO A 120 20.36 -17.81 -12.99
C PRO A 120 18.87 -17.51 -12.73
N ALA A 121 18.28 -18.12 -11.72
CA ALA A 121 16.87 -17.90 -11.37
C ALA A 121 16.62 -16.44 -10.89
N LEU A 122 17.49 -15.88 -10.05
CA LEU A 122 17.42 -14.48 -9.64
C LEU A 122 17.52 -13.52 -10.83
N SER A 123 18.41 -13.81 -11.78
CA SER A 123 18.55 -13.00 -13.00
C SER A 123 17.27 -13.01 -13.84
N ARG A 124 16.60 -14.15 -13.96
CA ARG A 124 15.29 -14.27 -14.66
C ARG A 124 14.20 -13.49 -13.94
N GLY A 125 14.09 -13.61 -12.61
CA GLY A 125 13.17 -12.81 -11.82
C GLY A 125 13.40 -11.31 -11.96
N ALA A 126 14.65 -10.85 -11.93
CA ALA A 126 15.01 -9.45 -12.13
C ALA A 126 14.64 -8.95 -13.54
N ILE A 127 14.93 -9.73 -14.60
CA ILE A 127 14.54 -9.41 -15.96
C ILE A 127 13.01 -9.30 -16.05
N MET A 128 12.28 -10.25 -15.46
CA MET A 128 10.81 -10.24 -15.46
C MET A 128 10.26 -9.01 -14.74
N PHE A 129 10.80 -8.62 -13.60
CA PHE A 129 10.39 -7.41 -12.87
C PHE A 129 10.49 -6.13 -13.73
N HIS A 130 11.54 -6.03 -14.56
CA HIS A 130 11.67 -4.90 -15.48
C HIS A 130 10.75 -5.00 -16.71
N THR A 131 10.58 -6.19 -17.26
CA THR A 131 9.84 -6.38 -18.51
C THR A 131 8.33 -6.43 -18.32
N ILE A 132 7.84 -6.74 -17.12
CA ILE A 132 6.41 -6.76 -16.79
C ILE A 132 5.83 -5.35 -16.64
N ALA A 133 6.64 -4.35 -16.29
CA ALA A 133 6.16 -3.00 -16.02
C ALA A 133 5.38 -2.35 -17.21
N PRO A 134 5.86 -2.38 -18.46
CA PRO A 134 5.09 -1.85 -19.57
C PRO A 134 3.83 -2.69 -19.89
N VAL A 135 3.84 -4.00 -19.61
CA VAL A 135 2.66 -4.86 -19.77
C VAL A 135 1.62 -4.50 -18.70
N TRP A 136 2.05 -4.29 -17.46
CA TRP A 136 1.20 -3.82 -16.36
C TRP A 136 0.57 -2.46 -16.67
N ALA A 137 1.34 -1.50 -17.16
CA ALA A 137 0.82 -0.18 -17.50
C ALA A 137 -0.35 -0.28 -18.48
N LYS A 138 -0.21 -1.11 -19.54
CA LYS A 138 -1.27 -1.36 -20.48
C LYS A 138 -2.46 -2.11 -19.85
N TYR A 139 -2.18 -3.18 -19.11
CA TYR A 139 -3.20 -3.98 -18.43
C TYR A 139 -4.05 -3.11 -17.47
N SER A 140 -3.44 -2.23 -16.70
CA SER A 140 -4.14 -1.37 -15.74
C SER A 140 -5.00 -0.27 -16.38
N GLU A 141 -4.80 0.02 -17.68
CA GLU A 141 -5.62 0.95 -18.44
C GLU A 141 -6.85 0.29 -19.09
N GLU A 142 -6.80 -1.04 -19.30
CA GLU A 142 -7.89 -1.80 -19.90
C GLU A 142 -8.98 -2.09 -18.86
N THR A 143 -10.25 -2.02 -19.28
CA THR A 143 -11.42 -2.30 -18.41
C THR A 143 -12.03 -3.68 -18.64
N ASP A 144 -11.69 -4.33 -19.76
CA ASP A 144 -12.34 -5.56 -20.24
C ASP A 144 -11.53 -6.83 -19.93
N HIS A 145 -10.64 -6.82 -18.94
CA HIS A 145 -9.97 -8.05 -18.57
C HIS A 145 -10.85 -8.96 -17.74
N LEU A 146 -10.76 -10.26 -18.04
CA LEU A 146 -11.42 -11.31 -17.28
C LEU A 146 -10.73 -11.43 -15.91
N ASP A 147 -11.39 -10.99 -14.87
CA ASP A 147 -10.85 -11.01 -13.53
C ASP A 147 -11.56 -12.03 -12.63
N PRO A 148 -10.81 -12.75 -11.83
CA PRO A 148 -9.67 -13.58 -12.20
C PRO A 148 -10.14 -14.77 -13.06
N GLY A 149 -9.33 -15.17 -14.04
CA GLY A 149 -9.63 -16.36 -14.84
C GLY A 149 -9.32 -17.66 -14.10
N MET A 150 -9.70 -18.78 -14.73
CA MET A 150 -9.37 -20.12 -14.24
C MET A 150 -8.29 -20.76 -15.11
N ASP A 151 -7.32 -21.39 -14.50
CA ASP A 151 -6.37 -22.24 -15.18
C ASP A 151 -6.96 -23.63 -15.50
N SER A 152 -6.18 -24.51 -16.09
CA SER A 152 -6.61 -25.88 -16.44
C SER A 152 -6.88 -26.79 -15.23
N ASP A 153 -6.47 -26.37 -14.03
CA ASP A 153 -6.73 -27.10 -12.79
C ASP A 153 -8.00 -26.60 -12.06
N GLY A 154 -8.60 -25.50 -12.56
CA GLY A 154 -9.77 -24.86 -11.98
C GLY A 154 -9.42 -23.88 -10.85
N ASP A 155 -8.14 -23.53 -10.70
CA ASP A 155 -7.69 -22.53 -9.75
C ASP A 155 -7.84 -21.12 -10.32
N ARG A 156 -8.22 -20.18 -9.45
CA ARG A 156 -8.31 -18.75 -9.83
C ARG A 156 -6.92 -18.14 -9.91
N VAL A 157 -6.63 -17.53 -11.06
CA VAL A 157 -5.34 -16.91 -11.33
C VAL A 157 -5.55 -15.53 -11.95
N SER A 158 -4.77 -14.56 -11.51
CA SER A 158 -4.79 -13.20 -12.08
C SER A 158 -3.39 -12.71 -12.44
N PHE A 159 -3.32 -11.72 -13.31
CA PHE A 159 -2.06 -11.07 -13.63
C PHE A 159 -1.53 -10.23 -12.46
N GLU A 160 -2.43 -9.68 -11.68
CA GLU A 160 -2.09 -8.98 -10.42
C GLU A 160 -1.35 -9.90 -9.45
N ALA A 161 -1.78 -11.16 -9.31
CA ALA A 161 -1.12 -12.10 -8.44
C ALA A 161 0.34 -12.36 -8.86
N VAL A 162 0.64 -12.42 -10.16
CA VAL A 162 2.03 -12.53 -10.66
C VAL A 162 2.86 -11.30 -10.29
N VAL A 163 2.28 -10.10 -10.39
CA VAL A 163 2.98 -8.86 -9.99
C VAL A 163 3.24 -8.84 -8.48
N THR A 164 2.26 -9.29 -7.68
CA THR A 164 2.41 -9.40 -6.22
C THR A 164 3.53 -10.37 -5.84
N GLU A 165 3.59 -11.56 -6.45
CA GLU A 165 4.68 -12.52 -6.23
C GLU A 165 6.06 -11.94 -6.60
N LEU A 166 6.15 -11.12 -7.66
CA LEU A 166 7.39 -10.43 -8.01
C LEU A 166 7.81 -9.39 -6.96
N LEU A 167 6.85 -8.65 -6.40
CA LEU A 167 7.10 -7.69 -5.32
C LEU A 167 7.58 -8.42 -4.06
N GLU A 168 6.95 -9.54 -3.72
CA GLU A 168 7.35 -10.38 -2.60
C GLU A 168 8.75 -10.98 -2.78
N LEU A 169 9.10 -11.39 -3.99
CA LEU A 169 10.47 -11.80 -4.31
C LEU A 169 11.48 -10.69 -4.02
N VAL A 170 11.18 -9.43 -4.39
CA VAL A 170 12.08 -8.29 -4.10
C VAL A 170 12.20 -8.06 -2.60
N ILE A 171 11.11 -8.19 -1.83
CA ILE A 171 11.13 -8.12 -0.36
C ILE A 171 12.07 -9.20 0.19
N ASN A 172 11.89 -10.46 -0.23
CA ASN A 172 12.74 -11.57 0.21
C ASN A 172 14.22 -11.34 -0.12
N ILE A 173 14.53 -10.79 -1.31
CA ILE A 173 15.91 -10.41 -1.70
C ILE A 173 16.45 -9.31 -0.77
N ALA A 174 15.65 -8.28 -0.48
CA ALA A 174 16.04 -7.18 0.41
C ALA A 174 16.30 -7.65 1.86
N GLU A 175 15.62 -8.71 2.29
CA GLU A 175 15.80 -9.29 3.62
C GLU A 175 17.08 -10.11 3.76
N GLN A 176 17.67 -10.57 2.66
CA GLN A 176 18.90 -11.37 2.69
C GLN A 176 20.16 -10.49 2.59
N PRO A 177 20.99 -10.36 3.65
CA PRO A 177 22.13 -9.43 3.65
C PRO A 177 23.14 -9.64 2.53
N LYS A 178 23.25 -10.88 2.01
CA LYS A 178 24.14 -11.18 0.89
C LYS A 178 23.60 -10.66 -0.45
N LEU A 179 22.28 -10.71 -0.62
CA LEU A 179 21.59 -10.31 -1.85
C LEU A 179 21.33 -8.80 -1.89
N GLN A 180 21.29 -8.12 -0.74
CA GLN A 180 21.17 -6.66 -0.68
C GLN A 180 22.19 -5.94 -1.57
N LYS A 181 23.43 -6.45 -1.63
CA LYS A 181 24.49 -5.89 -2.47
C LYS A 181 24.20 -5.98 -3.97
N LEU A 182 23.36 -6.94 -4.38
CA LEU A 182 22.93 -7.09 -5.77
C LEU A 182 21.81 -6.13 -6.09
N LEU A 183 20.90 -5.88 -5.14
CA LEU A 183 19.76 -4.98 -5.31
C LEU A 183 20.17 -3.49 -5.20
N GLU A 184 21.16 -3.16 -4.37
CA GLU A 184 21.56 -1.78 -4.09
C GLU A 184 21.84 -0.92 -5.34
N PRO A 185 22.56 -1.38 -6.38
CA PRO A 185 22.83 -0.58 -7.58
C PRO A 185 21.57 -0.23 -8.39
N SER A 186 20.53 -1.04 -8.30
CA SER A 186 19.26 -0.89 -9.05
C SER A 186 18.12 -0.30 -8.22
N LEU A 187 18.37 0.14 -6.97
CA LEU A 187 17.31 0.63 -6.07
C LEU A 187 16.44 1.73 -6.69
N ALA A 188 17.04 2.70 -7.37
CA ALA A 188 16.28 3.79 -7.98
C ALA A 188 15.34 3.29 -9.09
N ASP A 189 15.80 2.38 -9.95
CA ASP A 189 14.97 1.77 -10.98
C ASP A 189 13.92 0.84 -10.37
N THR A 190 14.27 0.08 -9.34
CA THR A 190 13.32 -0.77 -8.60
C THR A 190 12.18 0.06 -8.02
N VAL A 191 12.46 1.14 -7.31
CA VAL A 191 11.46 2.06 -6.76
C VAL A 191 10.64 2.72 -7.88
N TYR A 192 11.29 3.14 -8.96
CA TYR A 192 10.60 3.75 -10.10
C TYR A 192 9.58 2.78 -10.74
N ILE A 193 9.95 1.51 -10.93
CA ILE A 193 9.05 0.46 -11.44
C ILE A 193 7.91 0.21 -10.46
N THR A 194 8.21 0.12 -9.16
CA THR A 194 7.21 -0.04 -8.10
C THR A 194 6.17 1.08 -8.13
N MET A 195 6.59 2.34 -8.27
CA MET A 195 5.66 3.46 -8.46
C MET A 195 4.78 3.28 -9.70
N GLY A 196 5.23 2.57 -10.72
CA GLY A 196 4.43 2.21 -11.89
C GLY A 196 3.33 1.21 -11.55
N PHE A 197 3.63 0.21 -10.73
CA PHE A 197 2.64 -0.75 -10.22
C PHE A 197 1.65 -0.12 -9.24
N MET A 198 2.03 0.94 -8.54
CA MET A 198 1.16 1.70 -7.64
C MET A 198 0.17 2.61 -8.37
N ALA A 199 0.37 2.87 -9.67
CA ALA A 199 -0.53 3.72 -10.43
C ALA A 199 -1.96 3.13 -10.43
N MET A 200 -2.93 4.01 -10.17
CA MET A 200 -4.35 3.65 -10.11
C MET A 200 -4.81 3.07 -11.46
N SER A 201 -5.49 1.92 -11.43
CA SER A 201 -6.08 1.35 -12.63
C SER A 201 -7.38 2.08 -13.03
N THR A 202 -7.83 1.88 -14.26
CA THR A 202 -9.11 2.45 -14.71
C THR A 202 -10.28 1.89 -13.91
N SER A 203 -10.26 0.59 -13.63
CA SER A 203 -11.26 -0.08 -12.79
C SER A 203 -11.31 0.49 -11.36
N GLN A 204 -10.15 0.72 -10.73
CA GLN A 204 -10.09 1.35 -9.40
C GLN A 204 -10.62 2.79 -9.42
N GLU A 205 -10.26 3.59 -10.44
CA GLU A 205 -10.74 4.97 -10.56
C GLU A 205 -12.27 5.01 -10.66
N GLU A 206 -12.87 4.14 -11.48
CA GLU A 206 -14.32 4.04 -11.65
C GLU A 206 -14.97 3.58 -10.34
N GLN A 207 -14.53 2.46 -9.76
CA GLN A 207 -15.08 1.90 -8.54
C GLN A 207 -14.99 2.88 -7.36
N TRP A 208 -13.83 3.49 -7.14
CA TRP A 208 -13.60 4.42 -6.03
C TRP A 208 -14.29 5.77 -6.22
N SER A 209 -14.60 6.15 -7.44
CA SER A 209 -15.42 7.33 -7.73
C SER A 209 -16.88 7.09 -7.38
N ASP A 210 -17.37 5.87 -7.62
CA ASP A 210 -18.76 5.49 -7.37
C ASP A 210 -19.00 5.10 -5.90
N ASP A 211 -18.02 4.43 -5.27
CA ASP A 211 -18.10 4.00 -3.87
C ASP A 211 -16.92 4.52 -3.03
N PRO A 212 -17.10 5.64 -2.32
CA PRO A 212 -16.07 6.18 -1.43
C PRO A 212 -15.69 5.26 -0.26
N ASN A 213 -16.59 4.37 0.19
CA ASN A 213 -16.26 3.43 1.26
C ASN A 213 -15.30 2.36 0.76
N GLN A 214 -15.52 1.87 -0.48
CA GLN A 214 -14.58 0.94 -1.11
C GLN A 214 -13.19 1.58 -1.29
N PHE A 215 -13.14 2.87 -1.67
CA PHE A 215 -11.85 3.59 -1.74
C PHE A 215 -11.10 3.58 -0.41
N ILE A 216 -11.80 3.79 0.71
CA ILE A 216 -11.18 3.78 2.04
C ILE A 216 -10.76 2.36 2.42
N ALA A 217 -11.66 1.38 2.26
CA ALA A 217 -11.41 -0.02 2.59
C ALA A 217 -10.18 -0.57 1.84
N ASP A 218 -10.11 -0.32 0.52
CA ASP A 218 -8.99 -0.81 -0.30
C ASP A 218 -7.65 -0.11 0.01
N GLU A 219 -7.69 1.16 0.47
CA GLU A 219 -6.47 1.87 0.88
C GLU A 219 -5.98 1.49 2.28
N ASP A 220 -6.90 1.02 3.14
CA ASP A 220 -6.59 0.57 4.50
C ASP A 220 -6.34 -0.96 4.56
N ASP A 221 -6.59 -1.69 3.44
CA ASP A 221 -6.29 -3.13 3.31
C ASP A 221 -4.80 -3.35 2.97
N ASP A 222 -4.10 -3.97 3.91
CA ASP A 222 -2.65 -4.18 3.82
C ASP A 222 -2.23 -5.30 2.83
N PHE A 223 -3.15 -6.12 2.28
CA PHE A 223 -2.74 -7.38 1.66
C PHE A 223 -3.41 -7.76 0.33
N SER A 224 -4.49 -7.12 -0.08
CA SER A 224 -5.32 -7.65 -1.18
C SER A 224 -5.00 -7.08 -2.56
N THR A 225 -4.23 -6.00 -2.66
CA THR A 225 -3.97 -5.31 -3.94
C THR A 225 -2.49 -5.21 -4.28
N VAL A 226 -2.17 -5.12 -5.58
CA VAL A 226 -0.80 -4.82 -6.03
C VAL A 226 -0.28 -3.52 -5.43
N ARG A 227 -1.17 -2.53 -5.24
CA ARG A 227 -0.83 -1.24 -4.64
C ARG A 227 -0.39 -1.42 -3.18
N ALA A 228 -1.11 -2.21 -2.38
CA ALA A 228 -0.74 -2.53 -1.01
C ALA A 228 0.59 -3.30 -0.93
N ALA A 229 0.80 -4.30 -1.79
CA ALA A 229 2.07 -5.01 -1.88
C ALA A 229 3.25 -4.09 -2.20
N CYS A 230 3.04 -3.07 -3.04
CA CYS A 230 4.05 -2.04 -3.31
C CYS A 230 4.40 -1.21 -2.06
N LEU A 231 3.41 -0.86 -1.22
CA LEU A 231 3.65 -0.13 0.03
C LEU A 231 4.52 -0.97 0.98
N LEU A 232 4.18 -2.24 1.17
CA LEU A 232 4.98 -3.17 1.98
C LEU A 232 6.41 -3.30 1.46
N MET A 233 6.59 -3.37 0.14
CA MET A 233 7.92 -3.42 -0.46
C MET A 233 8.72 -2.14 -0.20
N LEU A 234 8.10 -0.96 -0.33
CA LEU A 234 8.77 0.33 -0.04
C LEU A 234 9.18 0.42 1.43
N ASP A 235 8.34 -0.01 2.36
CA ASP A 235 8.66 -0.06 3.79
C ASP A 235 9.82 -1.01 4.07
N SER A 236 9.82 -2.21 3.46
CA SER A 236 10.93 -3.15 3.56
C SER A 236 12.24 -2.56 3.03
N LEU A 237 12.21 -1.91 1.85
CA LEU A 237 13.38 -1.22 1.30
C LEU A 237 13.86 -0.09 2.23
N GLY A 238 12.94 0.69 2.79
CA GLY A 238 13.25 1.74 3.77
C GLY A 238 13.95 1.19 5.01
N ALA A 239 13.42 0.12 5.58
CA ALA A 239 13.97 -0.54 6.76
C ALA A 239 15.37 -1.14 6.51
N ARG A 240 15.63 -1.69 5.31
CA ARG A 240 16.88 -2.37 4.97
C ARG A 240 17.97 -1.44 4.44
N PHE A 241 17.62 -0.43 3.65
CA PHE A 241 18.58 0.44 2.96
C PHE A 241 18.63 1.87 3.53
N GLY A 242 17.67 2.27 4.35
CA GLY A 242 17.67 3.58 5.02
C GLY A 242 17.84 4.75 4.05
N ALA A 243 18.86 5.58 4.27
CA ALA A 243 19.12 6.76 3.44
C ALA A 243 19.33 6.44 1.94
N LYS A 244 19.80 5.24 1.59
CA LYS A 244 19.92 4.83 0.18
C LYS A 244 18.56 4.60 -0.47
N ALA A 245 17.61 4.00 0.28
CA ALA A 245 16.23 3.86 -0.19
C ALA A 245 15.56 5.24 -0.34
N VAL A 246 15.80 6.16 0.59
CA VAL A 246 15.29 7.55 0.50
C VAL A 246 15.84 8.27 -0.73
N ALA A 247 17.13 8.13 -1.03
CA ALA A 247 17.71 8.71 -2.25
C ALA A 247 17.13 8.07 -3.53
N ALA A 248 16.84 6.76 -3.50
CA ALA A 248 16.19 6.06 -4.61
C ALA A 248 14.75 6.58 -4.82
N VAL A 249 13.99 6.78 -3.74
CA VAL A 249 12.64 7.41 -3.79
C VAL A 249 12.72 8.83 -4.33
N ALA A 250 13.68 9.65 -3.90
CA ALA A 250 13.87 10.99 -4.42
C ALA A 250 14.06 10.99 -5.94
N THR A 251 14.99 10.17 -6.44
CA THR A 251 15.29 10.03 -7.88
C THR A 251 14.07 9.53 -8.67
N ALA A 252 13.40 8.49 -8.17
CA ALA A 252 12.21 7.94 -8.83
C ALA A 252 11.05 8.92 -8.86
N THR A 253 10.83 9.66 -7.77
CA THR A 253 9.80 10.71 -7.67
C THR A 253 10.06 11.83 -8.67
N GLU A 254 11.28 12.38 -8.71
CA GLU A 254 11.65 13.43 -9.66
C GLU A 254 11.38 12.99 -11.10
N ARG A 255 11.76 11.78 -11.46
CA ARG A 255 11.51 11.21 -12.78
C ARG A 255 10.00 11.10 -13.07
N ARG A 256 9.18 10.56 -12.15
CA ARG A 256 7.72 10.44 -12.32
C ARG A 256 7.03 11.79 -12.44
N LEU A 257 7.43 12.77 -11.62
CA LEU A 257 6.90 14.14 -11.71
C LEU A 257 7.23 14.78 -13.05
N GLY A 258 8.46 14.61 -13.56
CA GLY A 258 8.87 15.12 -14.87
C GLY A 258 8.10 14.47 -16.02
N GLU A 259 7.94 13.14 -16.02
CA GLU A 259 7.14 12.39 -17.00
C GLU A 259 5.67 12.83 -17.01
N SER A 260 5.09 13.03 -15.83
CA SER A 260 3.72 13.51 -15.64
C SER A 260 3.49 14.89 -16.28
N ILE A 261 4.44 15.81 -16.14
CA ILE A 261 4.39 17.12 -16.77
C ILE A 261 4.40 16.98 -18.30
N ALA A 262 5.28 16.15 -18.85
CA ALA A 262 5.38 15.90 -20.28
C ALA A 262 4.10 15.25 -20.81
N ALA A 263 3.55 14.25 -20.11
CA ALA A 263 2.30 13.58 -20.44
C ALA A 263 1.11 14.57 -20.45
N ARG A 264 1.03 15.44 -19.45
CA ARG A 264 0.00 16.49 -19.38
C ARG A 264 0.08 17.44 -20.59
N HIS A 265 1.29 17.87 -20.98
CA HIS A 265 1.48 18.74 -22.13
C HIS A 265 1.15 18.06 -23.46
N SER A 266 1.32 16.73 -23.57
CA SER A 266 0.90 15.96 -24.75
C SER A 266 -0.61 15.68 -24.82
N GLY A 267 -1.36 16.05 -23.78
CA GLY A 267 -2.81 15.86 -23.71
C GLY A 267 -3.22 14.44 -23.22
N ASP A 268 -2.31 13.70 -22.64
CA ASP A 268 -2.61 12.42 -22.01
C ASP A 268 -3.57 12.64 -20.83
N LYS A 269 -4.71 11.93 -20.83
CA LYS A 269 -5.72 12.05 -19.78
C LYS A 269 -5.31 11.35 -18.48
N LEU A 270 -4.42 10.38 -18.55
CA LEU A 270 -3.95 9.58 -17.42
C LEU A 270 -2.65 10.14 -16.79
N TRP A 271 -2.19 11.31 -17.26
CA TRP A 271 -0.96 11.98 -16.83
C TRP A 271 -0.76 12.02 -15.30
N TRP A 272 -1.84 12.06 -14.56
CA TRP A 272 -1.86 12.25 -13.11
C TRP A 272 -1.62 10.96 -12.31
N ARG A 273 -1.91 9.76 -12.90
CA ARG A 273 -1.83 8.47 -12.17
C ARG A 273 -0.42 8.15 -11.68
N GLY A 274 0.59 8.29 -12.53
CA GLY A 274 1.98 8.08 -12.14
C GLY A 274 2.48 9.14 -11.14
N ARG A 275 1.94 10.35 -11.22
CA ARG A 275 2.21 11.43 -10.26
C ARG A 275 1.60 11.13 -8.89
N GLU A 276 0.34 10.69 -8.85
CA GLU A 276 -0.33 10.29 -7.61
C GLU A 276 0.39 9.13 -6.93
N ALA A 277 0.82 8.12 -7.70
CA ALA A 277 1.61 7.00 -7.19
C ALA A 277 2.95 7.44 -6.58
N ALA A 278 3.63 8.40 -7.19
CA ALA A 278 4.86 8.97 -6.63
C ALA A 278 4.61 9.71 -5.30
N LEU A 279 3.51 10.47 -5.21
CA LEU A 279 3.11 11.11 -3.94
C LEU A 279 2.77 10.09 -2.87
N LEU A 280 2.07 9.01 -3.23
CA LEU A 280 1.77 7.91 -2.32
C LEU A 280 3.06 7.27 -1.78
N ALA A 281 4.02 6.97 -2.65
CA ALA A 281 5.31 6.39 -2.24
C ALA A 281 6.08 7.27 -1.26
N VAL A 282 6.12 8.59 -1.51
CA VAL A 282 6.76 9.56 -0.61
C VAL A 282 6.05 9.60 0.75
N GLY A 283 4.71 9.63 0.75
CA GLY A 283 3.94 9.67 1.98
C GLY A 283 4.06 8.38 2.81
N THR A 284 4.12 7.21 2.16
CA THR A 284 4.35 5.92 2.82
C THR A 284 5.71 5.90 3.52
N MET A 285 6.76 6.40 2.87
CA MET A 285 8.10 6.41 3.42
C MET A 285 8.43 7.64 4.29
N ASN A 286 7.43 8.45 4.70
CA ASN A 286 7.64 9.69 5.42
C ASN A 286 8.54 9.53 6.66
N ASP A 287 8.33 8.52 7.49
CA ASP A 287 9.11 8.31 8.71
C ASP A 287 10.58 7.99 8.40
N THR A 288 10.83 7.18 7.37
CA THR A 288 12.20 6.87 6.91
C THR A 288 12.86 8.11 6.31
N ILE A 289 12.11 8.92 5.56
CA ILE A 289 12.58 10.18 4.97
C ILE A 289 12.97 11.16 6.09
N LEU A 290 12.05 11.43 7.03
CA LEU A 290 12.28 12.36 8.13
C LEU A 290 13.46 11.93 9.01
N ALA A 291 13.53 10.64 9.39
CA ALA A 291 14.66 10.11 10.14
C ALA A 291 16.01 10.20 9.39
N SER A 292 15.98 10.07 8.06
CA SER A 292 17.19 10.20 7.23
C SER A 292 17.65 11.64 7.12
N ILE A 293 16.74 12.60 7.05
CA ILE A 293 17.02 14.04 7.05
C ILE A 293 17.62 14.46 8.39
N GLU A 294 17.03 14.02 9.51
CA GLU A 294 17.55 14.32 10.84
C GLU A 294 18.96 13.81 11.03
N ARG A 295 19.23 12.56 10.65
CA ARG A 295 20.59 11.98 10.69
C ARG A 295 21.57 12.71 9.78
N ALA A 296 21.13 13.20 8.61
CA ALA A 296 21.98 14.00 7.72
C ALA A 296 22.31 15.36 8.34
N ARG A 297 21.34 16.00 8.99
CA ARG A 297 21.52 17.26 9.73
C ARG A 297 22.50 17.09 10.88
N GLU A 298 22.37 16.04 11.67
CA GLU A 298 23.31 15.72 12.76
C GLU A 298 24.74 15.49 12.28
N LYS A 299 24.92 14.89 11.09
CA LYS A 299 26.22 14.62 10.50
C LYS A 299 26.79 15.78 9.67
N GLY A 300 26.03 16.85 9.47
CA GLY A 300 26.41 17.98 8.64
C GLY A 300 26.58 17.63 7.15
N VAL A 301 25.82 16.65 6.64
CA VAL A 301 25.83 16.24 5.23
C VAL A 301 24.51 16.60 4.56
N ALA A 302 24.49 16.61 3.21
CA ALA A 302 23.27 16.87 2.44
C ALA A 302 22.19 15.82 2.73
N ALA A 303 20.95 16.28 2.87
CA ALA A 303 19.79 15.41 3.03
C ALA A 303 19.54 14.58 1.75
N PRO A 304 19.17 13.31 1.88
CA PRO A 304 18.90 12.45 0.72
C PRO A 304 17.59 12.76 -0.01
N PHE A 305 16.73 13.61 0.58
CA PHE A 305 15.46 14.07 0.00
C PHE A 305 15.26 15.57 0.29
N ASP A 306 14.97 16.34 -0.74
CA ASP A 306 14.67 17.78 -0.62
C ASP A 306 13.16 18.02 -0.47
N ILE A 307 12.69 18.03 0.78
CA ILE A 307 11.28 18.26 1.10
C ILE A 307 10.82 19.62 0.63
N ALA A 308 11.64 20.68 0.71
CA ALA A 308 11.23 22.03 0.37
C ALA A 308 10.91 22.14 -1.12
N THR A 309 11.80 21.68 -1.98
CA THR A 309 11.56 21.64 -3.44
C THR A 309 10.37 20.74 -3.78
N PHE A 310 10.24 19.57 -3.15
CA PHE A 310 9.13 18.68 -3.36
C PHE A 310 7.78 19.33 -3.01
N LEU A 311 7.66 19.93 -1.84
CA LEU A 311 6.43 20.60 -1.40
C LEU A 311 6.07 21.81 -2.26
N THR A 312 7.06 22.62 -2.66
CA THR A 312 6.83 23.72 -3.60
C THR A 312 6.22 23.21 -4.89
N THR A 313 6.76 22.12 -5.45
CA THR A 313 6.23 21.49 -6.67
C THR A 313 4.78 21.03 -6.51
N ILE A 314 4.43 20.43 -5.36
CA ILE A 314 3.06 19.99 -5.06
C ILE A 314 2.11 21.18 -4.92
N ILE A 315 2.50 22.22 -4.18
CA ILE A 315 1.66 23.39 -3.93
C ILE A 315 1.36 24.11 -5.24
N ASP A 316 2.38 24.34 -6.05
CA ASP A 316 2.24 25.09 -7.31
C ASP A 316 1.45 24.32 -8.37
N THR A 317 1.47 22.99 -8.34
CA THR A 317 0.88 22.17 -9.38
C THR A 317 -0.40 21.46 -8.93
N ASP A 318 -0.37 20.77 -7.78
CA ASP A 318 -1.39 19.79 -7.40
C ASP A 318 -2.45 20.39 -6.47
N LEU A 319 -2.06 21.37 -5.65
CA LEU A 319 -2.99 22.10 -4.78
C LEU A 319 -3.62 23.33 -5.46
N HIS A 320 -3.28 23.61 -6.72
CA HIS A 320 -3.90 24.69 -7.47
C HIS A 320 -5.39 24.39 -7.72
N GLU A 321 -6.25 25.40 -7.64
CA GLU A 321 -7.71 25.26 -7.76
C GLU A 321 -8.17 24.59 -9.06
N SER A 322 -7.48 24.83 -10.18
CA SER A 322 -7.79 24.22 -11.47
C SER A 322 -7.60 22.68 -11.49
N THR A 323 -6.80 22.13 -10.59
CA THR A 323 -6.54 20.70 -10.49
C THR A 323 -7.63 19.98 -9.69
N ALA A 324 -8.30 20.67 -8.77
CA ALA A 324 -9.30 20.11 -7.86
C ALA A 324 -10.49 19.45 -8.58
N ALA A 325 -10.97 20.08 -9.66
CA ALA A 325 -12.14 19.62 -10.38
C ALA A 325 -11.85 18.53 -11.41
N SER A 326 -10.60 18.44 -11.89
CA SER A 326 -10.21 17.53 -12.96
C SER A 326 -9.60 16.22 -12.50
N VAL A 327 -8.93 16.21 -11.34
CA VAL A 327 -8.21 15.03 -10.82
C VAL A 327 -8.28 14.98 -9.27
N PRO A 328 -9.45 14.62 -8.73
CA PRO A 328 -9.71 14.69 -7.29
C PRO A 328 -8.79 13.78 -6.46
N PHE A 329 -8.44 12.59 -6.97
CA PHE A 329 -7.53 11.66 -6.31
C PHE A 329 -6.12 12.24 -6.15
N LEU A 330 -5.56 12.84 -7.20
CA LEU A 330 -4.25 13.48 -7.12
C LEU A 330 -4.23 14.61 -6.09
N ARG A 331 -5.26 15.47 -6.09
CA ARG A 331 -5.33 16.57 -5.12
C ARG A 331 -5.49 16.04 -3.69
N GLY A 332 -6.33 15.05 -3.47
CA GLY A 332 -6.48 14.39 -2.16
C GLY A 332 -5.15 13.81 -1.67
N ARG A 333 -4.41 13.15 -2.57
CA ARG A 333 -3.08 12.60 -2.26
C ARG A 333 -2.05 13.69 -1.97
N ALA A 334 -2.08 14.79 -2.70
CA ALA A 334 -1.17 15.93 -2.47
C ALA A 334 -1.41 16.56 -1.07
N LEU A 335 -2.66 16.71 -0.65
CA LEU A 335 -2.98 17.17 0.70
C LEU A 335 -2.47 16.20 1.76
N TRP A 336 -2.71 14.90 1.57
CA TRP A 336 -2.30 13.86 2.50
C TRP A 336 -0.77 13.81 2.66
N VAL A 337 0.00 13.77 1.56
CA VAL A 337 1.48 13.70 1.66
C VAL A 337 2.06 14.97 2.26
N ALA A 338 1.50 16.14 1.96
CA ALA A 338 1.92 17.38 2.59
C ALA A 338 1.69 17.34 4.11
N ALA A 339 0.55 16.79 4.57
CA ALA A 339 0.28 16.62 5.98
C ALA A 339 1.27 15.67 6.66
N ARG A 340 1.60 14.55 6.04
CA ARG A 340 2.58 13.59 6.58
C ARG A 340 4.00 14.16 6.70
N LEU A 341 4.35 15.13 5.87
CA LEU A 341 5.63 15.85 5.94
C LEU A 341 5.58 17.11 6.82
N SER A 342 4.48 17.36 7.52
CA SER A 342 4.20 18.62 8.23
C SER A 342 5.24 19.02 9.26
N ARG A 343 6.00 18.08 9.83
CA ARG A 343 7.09 18.37 10.79
C ARG A 343 8.24 19.20 10.20
N GLU A 344 8.45 19.12 8.89
CA GLU A 344 9.50 19.84 8.17
C GLU A 344 8.95 21.03 7.33
N ILE A 345 7.64 21.30 7.43
CA ILE A 345 6.99 22.38 6.68
C ILE A 345 7.12 23.74 7.40
N PRO A 346 7.56 24.81 6.73
CA PRO A 346 7.51 26.16 7.27
C PRO A 346 6.06 26.60 7.60
N PRO A 347 5.84 27.48 8.60
CA PRO A 347 4.49 27.87 9.04
C PRO A 347 3.60 28.50 7.96
N ASP A 348 4.17 29.23 7.01
CA ASP A 348 3.46 29.83 5.88
C ASP A 348 2.97 28.78 4.87
N VAL A 349 3.80 27.77 4.60
CA VAL A 349 3.44 26.61 3.77
C VAL A 349 2.37 25.79 4.48
N ALA A 350 2.51 25.56 5.79
CA ALA A 350 1.53 24.89 6.63
C ALA A 350 0.15 25.54 6.52
N ASN A 351 0.10 26.86 6.60
CA ASN A 351 -1.13 27.65 6.45
C ASN A 351 -1.78 27.45 5.06
N THR A 352 -0.96 27.37 4.02
CA THR A 352 -1.44 27.15 2.64
C THR A 352 -2.06 25.75 2.50
N VAL A 353 -1.41 24.73 3.02
CA VAL A 353 -1.91 23.34 2.98
C VAL A 353 -3.20 23.20 3.80
N LEU A 354 -3.25 23.75 5.03
CA LEU A 354 -4.44 23.68 5.86
C LEU A 354 -5.64 24.39 5.21
N ARG A 355 -5.43 25.58 4.67
CA ARG A 355 -6.48 26.30 3.92
C ARG A 355 -6.98 25.51 2.72
N ALA A 356 -6.07 24.88 1.96
CA ALA A 356 -6.45 24.03 0.83
C ALA A 356 -7.23 22.79 1.29
N SER A 357 -6.84 22.17 2.43
CA SER A 357 -7.56 21.03 3.01
C SER A 357 -8.97 21.41 3.43
N VAL A 358 -9.13 22.51 4.17
CA VAL A 358 -10.45 23.02 4.60
C VAL A 358 -11.35 23.33 3.40
N GLY A 359 -10.81 24.03 2.38
CA GLY A 359 -11.55 24.30 1.15
C GLY A 359 -11.94 23.03 0.38
N SER A 360 -11.17 21.97 0.53
CA SER A 360 -11.44 20.68 -0.12
C SER A 360 -12.48 19.81 0.61
N LEU A 361 -12.99 20.22 1.78
CA LEU A 361 -14.14 19.58 2.44
C LEU A 361 -15.50 20.04 1.88
N ALA A 362 -15.54 21.01 0.97
CA ALA A 362 -16.80 21.56 0.46
C ALA A 362 -17.71 20.46 -0.14
N PRO A 363 -19.02 20.49 0.15
CA PRO A 363 -19.95 19.38 -0.18
C PRO A 363 -20.17 19.16 -1.69
N ASN A 364 -19.87 20.17 -2.52
CA ASN A 364 -19.97 20.09 -3.97
C ASN A 364 -18.74 19.47 -4.66
N LEU A 365 -17.71 19.10 -3.90
CA LEU A 365 -16.51 18.45 -4.42
C LEU A 365 -16.63 16.94 -4.39
N ALA A 366 -15.86 16.26 -5.26
CA ALA A 366 -15.84 14.81 -5.36
C ALA A 366 -15.42 14.16 -4.04
N ALA A 367 -16.06 13.03 -3.70
CA ALA A 367 -15.83 12.32 -2.46
C ALA A 367 -14.34 11.93 -2.22
N PRO A 368 -13.58 11.42 -3.20
CA PRO A 368 -12.16 11.10 -3.01
C PRO A 368 -11.32 12.31 -2.56
N LEU A 369 -11.63 13.50 -3.06
CA LEU A 369 -10.95 14.71 -2.64
C LEU A 369 -11.29 15.08 -1.19
N ARG A 370 -12.56 14.98 -0.82
CA ARG A 370 -13.04 15.27 0.55
C ARG A 370 -12.45 14.29 1.57
N ILE A 371 -12.31 13.03 1.20
CA ILE A 371 -11.65 11.98 1.99
C ILE A 371 -10.16 12.31 2.17
N GLY A 372 -9.45 12.64 1.10
CA GLY A 372 -8.06 13.06 1.16
C GLY A 372 -7.85 14.30 2.05
N ALA A 373 -8.78 15.26 2.00
CA ALA A 373 -8.77 16.42 2.87
C ALA A 373 -9.01 16.06 4.34
N CYS A 374 -9.93 15.14 4.62
CA CYS A 374 -10.19 14.63 5.96
C CYS A 374 -8.94 13.97 6.56
N ARG A 375 -8.30 13.06 5.81
CA ARG A 375 -7.04 12.42 6.21
C ARG A 375 -5.93 13.45 6.45
N ALA A 376 -5.78 14.43 5.56
CA ALA A 376 -4.79 15.49 5.71
C ALA A 376 -5.02 16.33 6.99
N ILE A 377 -6.26 16.65 7.31
CA ILE A 377 -6.61 17.40 8.52
C ILE A 377 -6.29 16.58 9.78
N ALA A 378 -6.63 15.30 9.81
CA ALA A 378 -6.35 14.41 10.92
C ALA A 378 -4.83 14.31 11.21
N GLU A 379 -4.01 14.20 10.18
CA GLU A 379 -2.54 14.15 10.30
C GLU A 379 -1.93 15.51 10.69
N PHE A 380 -2.48 16.60 10.19
CA PHE A 380 -1.90 17.93 10.32
C PHE A 380 -2.20 18.59 11.68
N LEU A 381 -3.43 18.47 12.19
CA LEU A 381 -3.89 19.15 13.39
C LEU A 381 -3.06 18.85 14.65
N PRO A 382 -2.61 17.60 14.92
CA PRO A 382 -1.81 17.31 16.11
C PRO A 382 -0.45 17.99 16.13
N ILE A 383 0.07 18.38 14.98
CA ILE A 383 1.42 18.91 14.80
C ILE A 383 1.43 20.42 14.57
N ALA A 384 0.35 20.94 13.97
CA ALA A 384 0.23 22.37 13.68
C ALA A 384 0.09 23.21 14.96
N LYS A 385 0.69 24.40 14.95
CA LYS A 385 0.54 25.33 16.06
C LYS A 385 -0.91 25.81 16.16
N LYS A 386 -1.39 26.00 17.39
CA LYS A 386 -2.78 26.42 17.67
C LYS A 386 -3.14 27.74 16.97
N GLU A 387 -2.20 28.66 16.85
CA GLU A 387 -2.42 29.94 16.16
C GLU A 387 -2.68 29.76 14.65
N VAL A 388 -2.17 28.68 14.06
CA VAL A 388 -2.38 28.35 12.64
C VAL A 388 -3.71 27.65 12.45
N THR A 389 -4.13 26.78 13.38
CA THR A 389 -5.33 25.96 13.26
C THR A 389 -6.61 26.69 13.70
N ALA A 390 -6.53 27.53 14.74
CA ALA A 390 -7.68 28.19 15.36
C ALA A 390 -8.63 28.90 14.37
N PRO A 391 -8.17 29.61 13.33
CA PRO A 391 -9.06 30.26 12.37
C PRO A 391 -9.93 29.30 11.55
N TYR A 392 -9.51 28.03 11.42
CA TYR A 392 -10.15 27.04 10.54
C TYR A 392 -11.01 26.02 11.27
N ILE A 393 -10.93 25.92 12.60
CA ILE A 393 -11.59 24.87 13.37
C ILE A 393 -13.10 24.83 13.10
N GLY A 394 -13.77 25.97 13.05
CA GLY A 394 -15.21 26.05 12.76
C GLY A 394 -15.57 25.50 11.37
N ASP A 395 -14.76 25.84 10.36
CA ASP A 395 -14.97 25.37 8.99
C ASP A 395 -14.67 23.88 8.85
N VAL A 396 -13.66 23.37 9.57
CA VAL A 396 -13.36 21.92 9.62
C VAL A 396 -14.54 21.16 10.23
N TYR A 397 -15.10 21.60 11.36
CA TYR A 397 -16.27 20.94 11.95
C TYR A 397 -17.47 20.95 11.00
N THR A 398 -17.72 22.05 10.32
CA THR A 398 -18.78 22.16 9.33
C THR A 398 -18.55 21.21 8.15
N GLY A 399 -17.33 21.16 7.63
CA GLY A 399 -16.97 20.27 6.52
C GLY A 399 -17.08 18.79 6.88
N LEU A 400 -16.58 18.39 8.05
CA LEU A 400 -16.70 17.00 8.56
C LEU A 400 -18.16 16.64 8.85
N GLY A 401 -18.94 17.57 9.42
CA GLY A 401 -20.38 17.42 9.65
C GLY A 401 -21.14 17.15 8.35
N ASN A 402 -20.79 17.85 7.27
CA ASN A 402 -21.39 17.60 5.95
C ASN A 402 -20.98 16.24 5.35
N LEU A 403 -19.79 15.74 5.67
CA LEU A 403 -19.37 14.39 5.25
C LEU A 403 -20.15 13.29 5.99
N LEU A 404 -20.54 13.52 7.25
CA LEU A 404 -21.29 12.56 8.04
C LEU A 404 -22.68 12.23 7.47
N VAL A 405 -23.28 13.14 6.70
CA VAL A 405 -24.64 12.96 6.17
C VAL A 405 -24.73 11.77 5.22
N ASP A 406 -23.70 11.58 4.40
CA ASP A 406 -23.65 10.53 3.37
C ASP A 406 -22.62 9.43 3.71
N ALA A 407 -22.11 9.41 4.95
CA ALA A 407 -21.05 8.49 5.35
C ALA A 407 -21.57 7.05 5.48
N GLY A 408 -20.92 6.14 4.78
CA GLY A 408 -20.99 4.70 5.08
C GLY A 408 -20.04 4.32 6.22
N GLU A 409 -19.86 3.03 6.48
CA GLU A 409 -19.13 2.54 7.65
C GLU A 409 -17.65 3.00 7.68
N GLU A 410 -16.92 2.81 6.59
CA GLU A 410 -15.51 3.17 6.49
C GLU A 410 -15.30 4.70 6.50
N THR A 411 -16.13 5.43 5.75
CA THR A 411 -16.09 6.89 5.75
C THR A 411 -16.41 7.45 7.14
N LEU A 412 -17.35 6.84 7.86
CA LEU A 412 -17.72 7.24 9.22
C LEU A 412 -16.53 7.08 10.18
N HIS A 413 -15.81 5.96 10.12
CA HIS A 413 -14.64 5.72 10.96
C HIS A 413 -13.59 6.84 10.77
N LEU A 414 -13.24 7.11 9.52
CA LEU A 414 -12.29 8.18 9.16
C LEU A 414 -12.71 9.56 9.68
N ILE A 415 -14.00 9.92 9.53
CA ILE A 415 -14.52 11.20 10.01
C ILE A 415 -14.46 11.27 11.54
N LEU A 416 -14.81 10.20 12.23
CA LEU A 416 -14.78 10.14 13.70
C LEU A 416 -13.35 10.27 14.23
N GLU A 417 -12.37 9.66 13.57
CA GLU A 417 -10.96 9.82 13.90
C GLU A 417 -10.51 11.29 13.74
N ALA A 418 -10.83 11.92 12.62
CA ALA A 418 -10.53 13.33 12.38
C ALA A 418 -11.21 14.24 13.42
N MET A 419 -12.48 13.96 13.78
CA MET A 419 -13.20 14.71 14.81
C MET A 419 -12.56 14.52 16.20
N LEU A 420 -12.10 13.33 16.54
CA LEU A 420 -11.42 13.07 17.80
C LEU A 420 -10.14 13.89 17.93
N VAL A 421 -9.34 13.95 16.86
CA VAL A 421 -8.14 14.80 16.78
C VAL A 421 -8.51 16.27 16.98
N LEU A 422 -9.58 16.71 16.34
CA LEU A 422 -10.07 18.09 16.43
C LEU A 422 -10.49 18.47 17.85
N ILE A 423 -11.21 17.58 18.54
CA ILE A 423 -11.63 17.76 19.94
C ILE A 423 -10.42 17.90 20.86
N LYS A 424 -9.41 17.07 20.66
CA LYS A 424 -8.15 17.14 21.42
C LYS A 424 -7.40 18.45 21.17
N ALA A 425 -7.54 19.04 19.99
CA ALA A 425 -6.91 20.31 19.65
C ALA A 425 -7.64 21.53 20.25
N ASP A 426 -8.97 21.51 20.32
CA ASP A 426 -9.80 22.57 20.91
C ASP A 426 -11.16 22.05 21.41
N ASP A 427 -11.23 21.67 22.67
CA ASP A 427 -12.42 21.14 23.34
C ASP A 427 -13.57 22.16 23.45
N THR A 428 -13.23 23.46 23.59
CA THR A 428 -14.21 24.55 23.69
C THR A 428 -14.94 24.76 22.35
N ALA A 429 -14.21 24.75 21.25
CA ALA A 429 -14.80 24.85 19.91
C ALA A 429 -15.64 23.60 19.59
N ALA A 430 -15.19 22.43 20.03
CA ALA A 430 -15.94 21.17 19.91
C ALA A 430 -17.29 21.24 20.61
N ALA A 431 -17.31 21.70 21.88
CA ALA A 431 -18.54 21.87 22.65
C ALA A 431 -19.50 22.87 21.99
N ALA A 432 -18.99 24.01 21.52
CA ALA A 432 -19.79 25.01 20.82
C ALA A 432 -20.41 24.47 19.51
N TRP A 433 -19.64 23.71 18.73
CA TRP A 433 -20.13 23.09 17.49
C TRP A 433 -21.21 22.03 17.78
N LEU A 434 -20.98 21.17 18.79
CA LEU A 434 -21.94 20.13 19.19
C LEU A 434 -23.28 20.75 19.62
N VAL A 435 -23.24 21.84 20.39
CA VAL A 435 -24.45 22.57 20.80
C VAL A 435 -25.14 23.17 19.58
N ALA A 436 -24.41 23.80 18.67
CA ALA A 436 -24.96 24.37 17.44
C ALA A 436 -25.56 23.28 16.53
N ALA A 437 -24.87 22.16 16.36
CA ALA A 437 -25.35 21.01 15.58
C ALA A 437 -26.61 20.38 16.21
N ALA A 438 -26.64 20.23 17.52
CA ALA A 438 -27.81 19.69 18.24
C ALA A 438 -29.04 20.63 18.17
N THR A 439 -28.81 21.93 18.03
CA THR A 439 -29.90 22.92 17.91
C THR A 439 -30.36 23.15 16.47
N ALA A 440 -29.48 22.95 15.49
CA ALA A 440 -29.76 23.13 14.06
C ALA A 440 -30.22 21.83 13.38
N ALA A 441 -29.85 20.69 13.92
CA ALA A 441 -30.12 19.41 13.27
C ALA A 441 -31.58 19.00 13.43
N ASP A 442 -32.16 18.65 12.34
CA ASP A 442 -33.09 17.56 12.25
C ASP A 442 -32.41 16.31 12.86
N VAL A 443 -32.56 16.15 14.18
CA VAL A 443 -32.05 15.01 14.98
C VAL A 443 -32.46 13.68 14.36
N SER A 444 -33.46 13.70 13.46
CA SER A 444 -33.97 12.58 12.69
C SER A 444 -32.93 11.92 11.76
N VAL A 445 -31.89 12.62 11.29
CA VAL A 445 -30.87 12.05 10.38
C VAL A 445 -29.84 11.26 11.19
N MET A 446 -29.33 11.80 12.28
CA MET A 446 -28.40 11.07 13.17
C MET A 446 -29.07 9.88 13.88
N ALA A 447 -30.36 10.00 14.23
CA ALA A 447 -31.10 8.91 14.88
C ALA A 447 -31.49 7.77 13.94
N ARG A 448 -31.54 8.00 12.62
CA ARG A 448 -31.91 6.97 11.66
C ARG A 448 -30.77 6.06 11.22
N GLN A 449 -29.54 6.49 11.28
CA GLN A 449 -28.42 5.69 10.78
C GLN A 449 -27.76 4.76 11.80
N SER A 450 -27.84 5.02 13.09
CA SER A 450 -27.47 3.99 14.09
C SER A 450 -27.65 4.44 15.55
N ALA A 451 -28.54 3.83 16.27
CA ALA A 451 -28.65 3.94 17.74
C ALA A 451 -27.40 3.41 18.50
N GLY A 452 -26.57 2.61 17.83
CA GLY A 452 -25.33 2.06 18.37
C GLY A 452 -24.14 3.02 18.27
N TRP A 453 -23.93 3.62 17.09
CA TRP A 453 -22.77 4.48 16.81
C TRP A 453 -22.86 5.82 17.54
N SER A 454 -24.05 6.39 17.67
CA SER A 454 -24.26 7.59 18.49
C SER A 454 -23.80 7.37 19.94
N GLN A 455 -24.02 6.18 20.51
CA GLN A 455 -23.59 5.87 21.88
C GLN A 455 -22.07 5.68 21.97
N ILE A 456 -21.43 5.09 20.96
CA ILE A 456 -19.97 4.93 20.92
C ILE A 456 -19.30 6.30 20.73
N PHE A 457 -19.78 7.10 19.78
CA PHE A 457 -19.29 8.45 19.54
C PHE A 457 -19.37 9.33 20.79
N PHE A 458 -20.53 9.38 21.44
CA PHE A 458 -20.70 10.16 22.67
C PHE A 458 -19.91 9.58 23.84
N ARG A 459 -19.76 8.26 23.96
CA ARG A 459 -18.90 7.65 24.98
C ARG A 459 -17.43 7.96 24.80
N THR A 460 -16.94 7.92 23.56
CA THR A 460 -15.54 8.25 23.25
C THR A 460 -15.25 9.73 23.49
N LEU A 461 -16.17 10.62 23.03
CA LEU A 461 -16.13 12.05 23.29
C LEU A 461 -16.09 12.38 24.81
N MET A 462 -16.93 11.68 25.58
CA MET A 462 -17.04 11.89 27.04
C MET A 462 -15.90 11.26 27.83
N ALA A 463 -15.25 10.21 27.31
CA ALA A 463 -14.11 9.56 27.97
C ALA A 463 -12.79 10.33 27.82
N ASP A 464 -12.64 11.04 26.69
CA ASP A 464 -11.38 11.75 26.35
C ASP A 464 -11.41 13.26 26.65
N SER A 465 -12.57 13.83 27.04
CA SER A 465 -12.62 15.26 27.41
C SER A 465 -11.91 15.52 28.74
N ALA A 466 -10.98 16.45 28.73
CA ALA A 466 -10.19 16.83 29.93
C ALA A 466 -11.03 17.47 31.05
N ASP A 467 -12.26 17.91 30.77
CA ASP A 467 -13.16 18.53 31.74
C ASP A 467 -14.58 17.90 31.74
N PRO A 468 -14.82 16.93 32.64
CA PRO A 468 -16.14 16.31 32.78
C PRO A 468 -17.23 17.27 33.29
N VAL A 469 -16.89 18.50 33.68
CA VAL A 469 -17.84 19.49 34.21
C VAL A 469 -18.60 20.19 33.08
N LEU A 470 -17.95 20.43 31.93
CA LEU A 470 -18.58 21.08 30.75
C LEU A 470 -19.81 20.31 30.24
N PHE A 471 -19.84 18.99 30.43
CA PHE A 471 -20.96 18.14 29.99
C PHE A 471 -21.94 17.79 31.11
N ARG A 472 -21.70 18.22 32.35
CA ARG A 472 -22.59 17.99 33.51
C ARG A 472 -23.71 19.01 33.63
N THR A 473 -23.58 20.20 33.05
CA THR A 473 -24.49 21.32 33.28
C THR A 473 -25.80 21.27 32.49
N ASP A 474 -25.92 20.43 31.47
CA ASP A 474 -27.17 20.32 30.71
C ASP A 474 -27.57 18.90 30.34
N ARG A 475 -27.91 18.09 31.37
CA ARG A 475 -28.48 16.75 31.20
C ARG A 475 -29.78 16.74 30.37
N THR A 476 -30.44 17.87 30.20
CA THR A 476 -31.71 18.01 29.50
C THR A 476 -31.55 17.99 27.98
N VAL A 477 -30.40 18.40 27.44
CA VAL A 477 -30.13 18.43 25.97
C VAL A 477 -29.79 17.05 25.44
N PHE A 478 -29.24 16.16 26.26
CA PHE A 478 -28.73 14.85 25.81
C PHE A 478 -29.50 13.63 26.33
N ASP A 479 -30.70 13.80 26.91
CA ASP A 479 -31.53 12.67 27.32
C ASP A 479 -32.35 12.13 26.14
N LEU A 480 -31.69 11.36 25.27
CA LEU A 480 -32.24 10.69 24.09
C LEU A 480 -33.38 9.69 24.45
N ARG A 481 -33.65 9.40 25.74
CA ARG A 481 -34.75 8.56 26.17
C ARG A 481 -36.10 9.29 26.10
N LYS A 482 -36.13 10.61 25.95
CA LYS A 482 -37.34 11.41 25.82
C LYS A 482 -37.74 11.72 24.38
N ALA A 483 -36.92 11.32 23.40
CA ALA A 483 -37.15 11.53 21.96
C ALA A 483 -37.74 10.27 21.26
N ARG A 484 -38.35 9.38 22.03
CA ARG A 484 -39.24 8.31 21.51
C ARG A 484 -40.68 8.64 21.69
#